data_453f5318ba2392bf9ad2d71bf73733b7
#
_entry.id   453f5318ba2392bf9ad2d71bf73733b7
#
_cell.length_a   1.000
_cell.length_b   1.000
_cell.length_c   1.000
_cell.angle_alpha   90.00
_cell.angle_beta   90.00
_cell.angle_gamma   90.00
#
_symmetry.space_group_name_H-M   'P 1'
#
loop_
_entity.id
_entity.type
_entity.pdbx_description
1 polymer ?
#
loop_
_entity_poly.entity_id
_entity_poly.type
_entity_poly.pdbx_seq_one_letter_code
_entity_poly.pdbx_strand_id
1 'polypeptide(L)'
;DKNYFTDISFLDKDNEPLTLDGKLSKLDIRADLNDGTQVDIEVQVCPFKLMAERSLYYWSKMYSEQLEKGAEYKKLKKAIAINLLAFDYLEDEQEWHNIYNLLNVKSHKKLTDHIEIHFLELPKFTLKDMRKIRVSEAWLAYFSGKYSKEELEEIAMTTPAIKEAVEFEDTFLQDKIERRAYEQREKAIRDYY
;
A
#
# COMPACT_ATOMS: atom_id res chain seq x y z
N ASP A 1 -16.53 9.45 14.70
CA ASP A 1 -15.75 8.90 13.60
C ASP A 1 -16.17 9.59 12.32
N LYS A 2 -15.29 10.45 11.84
CA LYS A 2 -15.55 11.19 10.61
C LYS A 2 -15.07 10.31 9.46
N ASN A 3 -15.95 10.06 8.49
CA ASN A 3 -15.54 9.48 7.22
C ASN A 3 -14.54 10.44 6.57
N TYR A 4 -13.27 10.09 6.60
CA TYR A 4 -12.20 10.87 5.97
C TYR A 4 -12.18 10.68 4.45
N PHE A 5 -12.79 9.63 3.96
CA PHE A 5 -12.83 9.28 2.54
C PHE A 5 -14.16 9.67 1.91
N THR A 6 -14.11 10.30 0.74
CA THR A 6 -15.28 10.59 -0.11
C THR A 6 -15.51 9.47 -1.10
N ASP A 7 -14.45 8.85 -1.58
CA ASP A 7 -14.50 7.73 -2.52
C ASP A 7 -13.32 6.78 -2.27
N ILE A 8 -13.54 5.50 -2.51
CA ILE A 8 -12.52 4.46 -2.52
C ILE A 8 -12.79 3.58 -3.72
N SER A 9 -11.84 3.52 -4.63
CA SER A 9 -11.90 2.67 -5.81
C SER A 9 -10.73 1.69 -5.85
N PHE A 10 -11.03 0.45 -6.22
CA PHE A 10 -10.00 -0.50 -6.59
C PHE A 10 -9.71 -0.31 -8.08
N LEU A 11 -8.46 -0.07 -8.41
CA LEU A 11 -8.04 0.00 -9.81
C LEU A 11 -7.93 -1.43 -10.34
N ASP A 12 -9.09 -1.92 -10.81
CA ASP A 12 -9.16 -3.23 -11.44
C ASP A 12 -8.53 -3.17 -12.84
N LYS A 13 -7.49 -3.96 -13.05
CA LYS A 13 -6.82 -4.06 -14.35
C LYS A 13 -7.36 -5.20 -15.21
N ASP A 14 -8.64 -5.57 -15.04
CA ASP A 14 -9.28 -6.70 -15.74
C ASP A 14 -9.36 -6.57 -17.28
N ASN A 15 -8.91 -5.46 -17.85
CA ASN A 15 -8.90 -5.24 -19.29
C ASN A 15 -7.53 -5.39 -19.98
N GLU A 16 -6.47 -5.75 -19.27
CA GLU A 16 -5.21 -6.12 -19.92
C GLU A 16 -5.01 -7.64 -19.84
N PRO A 17 -4.67 -8.30 -20.95
CA PRO A 17 -4.43 -9.73 -20.95
C PRO A 17 -3.35 -10.06 -19.91
N LEU A 18 -3.59 -11.11 -19.11
CA LEU A 18 -2.65 -11.71 -18.18
C LEU A 18 -1.34 -12.10 -18.89
N THR A 19 -0.50 -11.14 -19.17
CA THR A 19 0.87 -11.44 -19.55
C THR A 19 1.62 -11.83 -18.27
N LEU A 20 2.41 -12.89 -18.38
CA LEU A 20 3.19 -13.53 -17.32
C LEU A 20 4.20 -12.60 -16.60
N ASP A 21 4.28 -11.35 -17.02
CA ASP A 21 5.22 -10.34 -16.49
C ASP A 21 4.71 -9.69 -15.19
N GLY A 22 4.80 -10.41 -14.09
CA GLY A 22 4.78 -9.81 -12.73
C GLY A 22 3.50 -9.11 -12.27
N LYS A 23 2.36 -9.26 -12.98
CA LYS A 23 1.10 -8.57 -12.64
C LYS A 23 0.24 -9.26 -11.57
N LEU A 24 0.61 -10.45 -11.12
CA LEU A 24 -0.20 -11.28 -10.21
C LEU A 24 -0.10 -10.92 -8.73
N SER A 25 0.73 -9.94 -8.38
CA SER A 25 1.03 -9.61 -6.98
C SER A 25 0.78 -8.14 -6.62
N LYS A 26 -0.14 -7.46 -7.31
CA LYS A 26 -0.40 -6.03 -7.13
C LYS A 26 -1.84 -5.79 -6.74
N LEU A 27 -2.02 -5.06 -5.66
CA LEU A 27 -3.29 -4.45 -5.29
C LEU A 27 -3.09 -2.94 -5.35
N ASP A 28 -3.79 -2.27 -6.26
CA ASP A 28 -3.75 -0.83 -6.40
C ASP A 28 -5.10 -0.26 -5.90
N ILE A 29 -5.07 0.58 -4.89
CA ILE A 29 -6.25 1.22 -4.31
C ILE A 29 -6.11 2.72 -4.46
N ARG A 30 -7.11 3.37 -5.08
CA ARG A 30 -7.24 4.83 -5.04
C ARG A 30 -8.29 5.26 -4.04
N ALA A 31 -8.01 6.33 -3.31
CA ALA A 31 -8.92 6.94 -2.39
C ALA A 31 -8.88 8.46 -2.49
N ASP A 32 -10.05 9.09 -2.48
CA ASP A 32 -10.21 10.53 -2.39
C ASP A 32 -10.64 10.91 -0.97
N LEU A 33 -9.91 11.84 -0.35
CA LEU A 33 -10.23 12.35 0.98
C LEU A 33 -11.20 13.53 0.89
N ASN A 34 -11.86 13.85 1.99
CA ASN A 34 -12.84 14.94 2.08
C ASN A 34 -12.26 16.34 1.75
N ASP A 35 -10.97 16.55 1.86
CA ASP A 35 -10.29 17.80 1.50
C ASP A 35 -9.84 17.86 0.04
N GLY A 36 -10.10 16.79 -0.71
CA GLY A 36 -9.70 16.59 -2.09
C GLY A 36 -8.30 16.00 -2.24
N THR A 37 -7.62 15.63 -1.16
CA THR A 37 -6.36 14.87 -1.24
C THR A 37 -6.61 13.53 -1.89
N GLN A 38 -5.77 13.18 -2.86
CA GLN A 38 -5.80 11.87 -3.53
C GLN A 38 -4.73 10.95 -2.97
N VAL A 39 -5.07 9.71 -2.73
CA VAL A 39 -4.16 8.70 -2.21
C VAL A 39 -4.16 7.50 -3.14
N ASP A 40 -2.97 7.04 -3.50
CA ASP A 40 -2.73 5.82 -4.26
C ASP A 40 -1.95 4.85 -3.36
N ILE A 41 -2.52 3.67 -3.12
CA ILE A 41 -1.90 2.64 -2.27
C ILE A 41 -1.57 1.45 -3.16
N GLU A 42 -0.29 1.18 -3.30
CA GLU A 42 0.22 0.05 -4.05
C GLU A 42 0.81 -1.01 -3.10
N VAL A 43 0.29 -2.24 -3.18
CA VAL A 43 0.85 -3.38 -2.44
C VAL A 43 1.70 -4.20 -3.39
N GLN A 44 2.99 -4.33 -3.09
CA GLN A 44 3.95 -5.04 -3.91
C GLN A 44 4.58 -6.19 -3.12
N VAL A 45 4.31 -7.42 -3.56
CA VAL A 45 4.80 -8.64 -2.89
C VAL A 45 6.17 -9.07 -3.42
N CYS A 46 6.39 -8.94 -4.73
CA CYS A 46 7.65 -9.34 -5.36
C CYS A 46 8.62 -8.17 -5.50
N PRO A 47 9.93 -8.40 -5.29
CA PRO A 47 10.95 -7.36 -5.45
C PRO A 47 10.91 -6.73 -6.84
N PHE A 48 10.97 -5.40 -6.90
CA PHE A 48 11.05 -4.65 -8.13
C PHE A 48 12.06 -3.51 -7.99
N LYS A 49 13.12 -3.52 -8.80
CA LYS A 49 14.27 -2.61 -8.64
C LYS A 49 13.95 -1.13 -8.88
N LEU A 50 12.94 -0.83 -9.67
CA LEU A 50 12.56 0.54 -10.07
C LEU A 50 11.32 1.03 -9.32
N MET A 51 11.18 0.70 -8.03
CA MET A 51 10.01 1.10 -7.24
C MET A 51 9.91 2.62 -7.07
N ALA A 52 11.04 3.32 -6.94
CA ALA A 52 11.04 4.78 -6.81
C ALA A 52 10.51 5.46 -8.08
N GLU A 53 11.04 5.06 -9.25
CA GLU A 53 10.63 5.59 -10.54
C GLU A 53 9.17 5.24 -10.83
N ARG A 54 8.76 4.02 -10.52
CA ARG A 54 7.39 3.56 -10.65
C ARG A 54 6.43 4.39 -9.80
N SER A 55 6.72 4.52 -8.51
CA SER A 55 5.90 5.30 -7.59
C SER A 55 5.80 6.77 -8.02
N LEU A 56 6.91 7.37 -8.43
CA LEU A 56 6.95 8.75 -8.94
C LEU A 56 6.11 8.89 -10.23
N TYR A 57 6.17 7.90 -11.13
CA TYR A 57 5.38 7.90 -12.37
C TYR A 57 3.88 7.88 -12.07
N TYR A 58 3.40 6.95 -11.23
CA TYR A 58 1.97 6.86 -10.90
C TYR A 58 1.48 8.04 -10.08
N TRP A 59 2.30 8.53 -9.14
CA TRP A 59 2.02 9.78 -8.44
C TRP A 59 1.84 10.96 -9.42
N SER A 60 2.76 11.11 -10.37
CA SER A 60 2.72 12.23 -11.33
C SER A 60 1.50 12.16 -12.24
N LYS A 61 1.12 10.95 -12.65
CA LYS A 61 -0.08 10.70 -13.44
C LYS A 61 -1.33 11.08 -12.66
N MET A 62 -1.49 10.58 -11.43
CA MET A 62 -2.60 10.91 -10.54
C MET A 62 -2.69 12.42 -10.30
N TYR A 63 -1.56 13.09 -10.05
CA TYR A 63 -1.52 14.53 -9.82
C TYR A 63 -1.89 15.33 -11.08
N SER A 64 -1.43 14.93 -12.26
CA SER A 64 -1.72 15.61 -13.51
C SER A 64 -3.18 15.42 -13.97
N GLU A 65 -3.78 14.28 -13.68
CA GLU A 65 -5.17 13.96 -14.01
C GLU A 65 -6.20 14.83 -13.27
N GLN A 66 -5.80 15.53 -12.20
CA GLN A 66 -6.67 16.47 -11.47
C GLN A 66 -7.06 17.70 -12.28
N LEU A 67 -6.31 18.03 -13.35
CA LEU A 67 -6.56 19.22 -14.15
C LEU A 67 -7.01 18.87 -15.56
N GLU A 68 -8.18 19.36 -15.93
CA GLU A 68 -8.60 19.43 -17.32
C GLU A 68 -7.88 20.55 -18.07
N LYS A 69 -7.86 20.45 -19.40
CA LYS A 69 -7.24 21.47 -20.27
C LYS A 69 -7.85 22.85 -20.02
N GLY A 70 -7.02 23.80 -19.60
CA GLY A 70 -7.42 25.18 -19.32
C GLY A 70 -7.88 25.44 -17.89
N ALA A 71 -7.85 24.43 -17.02
CA ALA A 71 -8.16 24.63 -15.60
C ALA A 71 -7.02 25.35 -14.87
N GLU A 72 -7.35 26.04 -13.78
CA GLU A 72 -6.39 26.80 -12.98
C GLU A 72 -5.62 25.88 -12.02
N TYR A 73 -4.30 26.07 -11.89
CA TYR A 73 -3.43 25.31 -10.98
C TYR A 73 -3.85 25.35 -9.51
N LYS A 74 -4.61 26.37 -9.08
CA LYS A 74 -5.14 26.45 -7.71
C LYS A 74 -6.13 25.35 -7.36
N LYS A 75 -6.65 24.63 -8.36
CA LYS A 75 -7.55 23.47 -8.16
C LYS A 75 -6.79 22.20 -7.78
N LEU A 76 -5.48 22.15 -8.05
CA LEU A 76 -4.66 21.00 -7.66
C LEU A 76 -4.73 20.77 -6.16
N LYS A 77 -4.86 19.52 -5.80
CA LYS A 77 -4.85 19.04 -4.43
C LYS A 77 -3.64 18.15 -4.17
N LYS A 78 -3.34 17.92 -2.92
CA LYS A 78 -2.29 17.02 -2.49
C LYS A 78 -2.51 15.62 -3.10
N ALA A 79 -1.43 14.98 -3.51
CA ALA A 79 -1.40 13.60 -3.96
C ALA A 79 -0.37 12.82 -3.13
N ILE A 80 -0.76 11.66 -2.64
CA ILE A 80 0.05 10.80 -1.78
C ILE A 80 0.15 9.43 -2.45
N ALA A 81 1.38 8.94 -2.67
CA ALA A 81 1.62 7.56 -3.05
C ALA A 81 2.11 6.78 -1.83
N ILE A 82 1.49 5.64 -1.54
CA ILE A 82 1.86 4.75 -0.45
C ILE A 82 2.23 3.39 -1.03
N ASN A 83 3.51 3.02 -0.91
CA ASN A 83 4.02 1.74 -1.38
C ASN A 83 4.19 0.82 -0.18
N LEU A 84 3.39 -0.25 -0.10
CA LEU A 84 3.50 -1.29 0.91
C LEU A 84 4.31 -2.45 0.32
N LEU A 85 5.53 -2.65 0.82
CA LEU A 85 6.49 -3.59 0.26
C LEU A 85 6.69 -4.80 1.18
N ALA A 86 6.50 -6.01 0.64
CA ALA A 86 6.79 -7.26 1.34
C ALA A 86 8.29 -7.66 1.25
N PHE A 87 9.17 -6.73 0.86
CA PHE A 87 10.61 -6.92 0.73
C PHE A 87 11.38 -5.66 1.14
N ASP A 88 12.68 -5.82 1.43
CA ASP A 88 13.59 -4.71 1.68
C ASP A 88 13.96 -4.04 0.35
N TYR A 89 13.77 -2.72 0.26
CA TYR A 89 14.02 -1.93 -0.94
C TYR A 89 15.06 -0.81 -0.69
N LEU A 90 14.94 -0.10 0.43
CA LEU A 90 15.84 1.00 0.81
C LEU A 90 16.97 0.44 1.68
N GLU A 91 18.05 -0.02 1.05
CA GLU A 91 19.13 -0.74 1.72
C GLU A 91 19.81 0.09 2.83
N ASP A 92 19.97 1.40 2.63
CA ASP A 92 20.62 2.32 3.57
C ASP A 92 19.70 2.81 4.69
N GLU A 93 18.38 2.55 4.62
CA GLU A 93 17.40 2.99 5.60
C GLU A 93 17.03 1.85 6.56
N GLN A 94 17.08 2.13 7.86
CA GLN A 94 16.72 1.14 8.89
C GLN A 94 15.24 1.22 9.31
N GLU A 95 14.64 2.38 9.12
CA GLU A 95 13.24 2.60 9.48
C GLU A 95 12.31 1.90 8.48
N TRP A 96 11.27 1.27 8.98
CA TRP A 96 10.27 0.59 8.15
C TRP A 96 9.38 1.55 7.36
N HIS A 97 9.29 2.82 7.77
CA HIS A 97 8.46 3.84 7.13
C HIS A 97 9.29 5.06 6.73
N ASN A 98 9.50 5.22 5.46
CA ASN A 98 10.24 6.33 4.87
C ASN A 98 9.31 7.22 4.05
N ILE A 99 9.43 8.54 4.22
CA ILE A 99 8.58 9.54 3.57
C ILE A 99 9.45 10.49 2.75
N TYR A 100 9.14 10.60 1.48
CA TYR A 100 9.84 11.47 0.55
C TYR A 100 8.96 12.66 0.15
N ASN A 101 9.59 13.84 0.13
CA ASN A 101 8.99 15.11 -0.24
C ASN A 101 9.91 15.88 -1.19
N LEU A 102 9.38 16.88 -1.89
CA LEU A 102 10.17 17.73 -2.73
C LEU A 102 10.79 18.87 -1.90
N LEU A 103 12.10 18.84 -1.73
CA LEU A 103 12.85 19.76 -0.87
C LEU A 103 13.88 20.57 -1.66
N ASN A 104 14.15 21.78 -1.17
CA ASN A 104 15.31 22.54 -1.63
C ASN A 104 16.60 21.82 -1.19
N VAL A 105 17.48 21.52 -2.14
CA VAL A 105 18.70 20.72 -1.90
C VAL A 105 19.65 21.36 -0.87
N LYS A 106 19.67 22.70 -0.76
CA LYS A 106 20.57 23.40 0.16
C LYS A 106 19.94 23.71 1.52
N SER A 107 18.69 24.17 1.51
CA SER A 107 18.02 24.64 2.75
C SER A 107 17.14 23.59 3.38
N HIS A 108 16.89 22.47 2.72
CA HIS A 108 15.97 21.39 3.07
C HIS A 108 14.52 21.88 3.33
N LYS A 109 14.18 23.07 2.84
CA LYS A 109 12.82 23.58 2.95
C LYS A 109 11.93 22.92 1.91
N LYS A 110 10.75 22.48 2.33
CA LYS A 110 9.73 21.90 1.45
C LYS A 110 9.28 22.94 0.42
N LEU A 111 9.22 22.56 -0.86
CA LEU A 111 8.75 23.42 -1.94
C LEU A 111 7.22 23.56 -1.94
N THR A 112 6.54 22.45 -1.69
CA THR A 112 5.08 22.35 -1.66
C THR A 112 4.67 21.15 -0.78
N ASP A 113 3.46 21.18 -0.24
CA ASP A 113 2.87 20.05 0.50
C ASP A 113 2.09 19.10 -0.41
N HIS A 114 2.09 19.35 -1.73
CA HIS A 114 1.30 18.56 -2.67
C HIS A 114 1.87 17.17 -2.97
N ILE A 115 3.15 16.89 -2.67
CA ILE A 115 3.79 15.60 -2.91
C ILE A 115 4.21 14.93 -1.62
N GLU A 116 3.75 13.69 -1.44
CA GLU A 116 4.31 12.74 -0.48
C GLU A 116 4.37 11.35 -1.13
N ILE A 117 5.52 10.69 -1.00
CA ILE A 117 5.72 9.30 -1.42
C ILE A 117 6.20 8.52 -0.20
N HIS A 118 5.45 7.52 0.17
CA HIS A 118 5.71 6.66 1.32
C HIS A 118 6.18 5.29 0.86
N PHE A 119 7.24 4.78 1.51
CA PHE A 119 7.65 3.40 1.44
C PHE A 119 7.51 2.78 2.82
N LEU A 120 6.69 1.72 2.91
CA LEU A 120 6.45 0.93 4.11
C LEU A 120 6.99 -0.47 3.87
N GLU A 121 8.17 -0.77 4.43
CA GLU A 121 8.88 -2.03 4.24
C GLU A 121 8.50 -3.01 5.35
N LEU A 122 7.58 -3.91 5.07
CA LEU A 122 7.05 -4.88 6.03
C LEU A 122 8.12 -5.77 6.69
N PRO A 123 9.23 -6.17 6.00
CA PRO A 123 10.30 -6.93 6.65
C PRO A 123 10.99 -6.18 7.79
N LYS A 124 11.04 -4.85 7.74
CA LYS A 124 11.65 -4.00 8.79
C LYS A 124 10.68 -3.69 9.93
N PHE A 125 9.36 -3.88 9.71
CA PHE A 125 8.35 -3.58 10.72
C PHE A 125 8.37 -4.58 11.87
N THR A 126 8.27 -4.07 13.11
CA THR A 126 8.13 -4.87 14.32
C THR A 126 7.26 -4.10 15.32
N LEU A 127 6.29 -4.77 15.92
CA LEU A 127 5.48 -4.19 16.98
C LEU A 127 6.33 -3.98 18.24
N LYS A 128 6.24 -2.78 18.81
CA LYS A 128 6.96 -2.41 20.05
C LYS A 128 6.21 -2.84 21.31
N ASP A 129 4.88 -2.75 21.30
CA ASP A 129 4.04 -3.14 22.44
C ASP A 129 2.66 -3.58 21.95
N MET A 130 2.34 -4.84 22.09
CA MET A 130 1.07 -5.43 21.67
C MET A 130 -0.14 -4.89 22.45
N ARG A 131 0.07 -4.27 23.60
CA ARG A 131 -1.02 -3.70 24.43
C ARG A 131 -1.40 -2.27 24.05
N LYS A 132 -0.61 -1.60 23.22
CA LYS A 132 -0.80 -0.20 22.80
C LYS A 132 -0.66 -0.05 21.29
N ILE A 133 -1.38 -0.89 20.55
CA ILE A 133 -1.31 -0.94 19.08
C ILE A 133 -2.21 0.14 18.49
N ARG A 134 -1.69 0.94 17.57
CA ARG A 134 -2.50 1.79 16.71
C ARG A 134 -3.12 0.97 15.59
N VAL A 135 -4.27 1.39 15.07
CA VAL A 135 -4.98 0.70 13.98
C VAL A 135 -4.06 0.45 12.77
N SER A 136 -3.23 1.44 12.41
CA SER A 136 -2.26 1.29 11.32
C SER A 136 -1.20 0.22 11.60
N GLU A 137 -0.72 0.12 12.83
CA GLU A 137 0.26 -0.91 13.24
C GLU A 137 -0.36 -2.30 13.25
N ALA A 138 -1.64 -2.42 13.61
CA ALA A 138 -2.40 -3.67 13.54
C ALA A 138 -2.49 -4.19 12.09
N TRP A 139 -2.76 -3.31 11.12
CA TRP A 139 -2.76 -3.67 9.71
C TRP A 139 -1.37 -4.05 9.20
N LEU A 140 -0.33 -3.32 9.61
CA LEU A 140 1.06 -3.66 9.25
C LEU A 140 1.48 -5.01 9.83
N ALA A 141 1.08 -5.31 11.06
CA ALA A 141 1.30 -6.63 11.66
C ALA A 141 0.63 -7.74 10.86
N TYR A 142 -0.65 -7.54 10.50
CA TYR A 142 -1.40 -8.48 9.66
C TYR A 142 -0.72 -8.72 8.31
N PHE A 143 -0.42 -7.65 7.55
CA PHE A 143 0.20 -7.77 6.24
C PHE A 143 1.65 -8.24 6.26
N SER A 144 2.37 -8.11 7.38
CA SER A 144 3.76 -8.54 7.48
C SER A 144 3.94 -10.06 7.43
N GLY A 145 2.88 -10.82 7.76
CA GLY A 145 2.94 -12.28 7.86
C GLY A 145 3.89 -12.82 8.94
N LYS A 146 4.36 -11.96 9.87
CA LYS A 146 5.36 -12.34 10.88
C LYS A 146 4.76 -12.85 12.19
N TYR A 147 3.49 -12.56 12.42
CA TYR A 147 2.81 -12.85 13.67
C TYR A 147 2.00 -14.13 13.57
N SER A 148 2.02 -14.92 14.63
CA SER A 148 1.21 -16.14 14.71
C SER A 148 -0.29 -15.83 14.72
N LYS A 149 -1.10 -16.85 14.50
CA LYS A 149 -2.56 -16.69 14.54
C LYS A 149 -3.03 -16.19 15.91
N GLU A 150 -2.45 -16.71 16.99
CA GLU A 150 -2.77 -16.32 18.36
C GLU A 150 -2.44 -14.86 18.62
N GLU A 151 -1.29 -14.38 18.13
CA GLU A 151 -0.89 -12.98 18.23
C GLU A 151 -1.83 -12.06 17.41
N LEU A 152 -2.23 -12.49 16.21
CA LEU A 152 -3.20 -11.75 15.40
C LEU A 152 -4.59 -11.73 16.04
N GLU A 153 -5.03 -12.81 16.70
CA GLU A 153 -6.27 -12.84 17.46
C GLU A 153 -6.24 -11.87 18.66
N GLU A 154 -5.09 -11.73 19.35
CA GLU A 154 -4.91 -10.75 20.41
C GLU A 154 -5.03 -9.32 19.88
N ILE A 155 -4.42 -9.03 18.74
CA ILE A 155 -4.54 -7.73 18.03
C ILE A 155 -5.99 -7.48 17.62
N ALA A 156 -6.68 -8.50 17.11
CA ALA A 156 -8.06 -8.45 16.66
C ALA A 156 -9.05 -8.11 17.79
N MET A 157 -8.74 -8.48 19.06
CA MET A 157 -9.56 -8.10 20.21
C MET A 157 -9.69 -6.57 20.36
N THR A 158 -8.69 -5.80 19.95
CA THR A 158 -8.66 -4.34 20.05
C THR A 158 -9.01 -3.64 18.74
N THR A 159 -8.96 -4.35 17.62
CA THR A 159 -9.15 -3.79 16.27
C THR A 159 -10.14 -4.64 15.47
N PRO A 160 -11.46 -4.32 15.52
CA PRO A 160 -12.50 -5.14 14.88
C PRO A 160 -12.28 -5.44 13.39
N ALA A 161 -11.74 -4.47 12.64
CA ALA A 161 -11.44 -4.66 11.21
C ALA A 161 -10.38 -5.75 10.95
N ILE A 162 -9.42 -5.94 11.86
CA ILE A 162 -8.46 -7.05 11.79
C ILE A 162 -9.14 -8.37 12.06
N LYS A 163 -10.10 -8.41 13.01
CA LYS A 163 -10.89 -9.60 13.26
C LYS A 163 -11.62 -10.08 12.02
N GLU A 164 -12.31 -9.17 11.33
CA GLU A 164 -12.99 -9.48 10.07
C GLU A 164 -12.02 -9.99 9.00
N ALA A 165 -10.82 -9.41 8.90
CA ALA A 165 -9.81 -9.84 7.95
C ALA A 165 -9.30 -11.27 8.25
N VAL A 166 -9.00 -11.58 9.51
CA VAL A 166 -8.57 -12.93 9.94
C VAL A 166 -9.67 -13.96 9.72
N GLU A 167 -10.92 -13.65 10.06
CA GLU A 167 -12.07 -14.52 9.82
C GLU A 167 -12.32 -14.79 8.33
N PHE A 168 -12.14 -13.75 7.50
CA PHE A 168 -12.23 -13.88 6.05
C PHE A 168 -11.13 -14.79 5.50
N GLU A 169 -9.88 -14.61 5.94
CA GLU A 169 -8.74 -15.44 5.54
C GLU A 169 -8.96 -16.92 5.93
N ASP A 170 -9.43 -17.17 7.16
CA ASP A 170 -9.76 -18.53 7.59
C ASP A 170 -10.83 -19.18 6.70
N THR A 171 -11.87 -18.42 6.32
CA THR A 171 -12.93 -18.89 5.43
C THR A 171 -12.40 -19.18 4.02
N PHE A 172 -11.59 -18.27 3.48
CA PHE A 172 -10.94 -18.40 2.18
C PHE A 172 -10.03 -19.63 2.12
N LEU A 173 -9.22 -19.87 3.15
CA LEU A 173 -8.33 -21.04 3.22
C LEU A 173 -9.08 -22.38 3.33
N GLN A 174 -10.33 -22.36 3.79
CA GLN A 174 -11.19 -23.53 3.83
C GLN A 174 -11.83 -23.85 2.47
N ASP A 175 -11.97 -22.87 1.58
CA ASP A 175 -12.48 -23.10 0.22
C ASP A 175 -11.41 -23.78 -0.64
N LYS A 176 -11.65 -25.04 -1.00
CA LYS A 176 -10.71 -25.86 -1.77
C LYS A 176 -10.45 -25.31 -3.18
N ILE A 177 -11.39 -24.59 -3.77
CA ILE A 177 -11.28 -24.06 -5.15
C ILE A 177 -10.41 -22.81 -5.12
N GLU A 178 -10.74 -21.88 -4.26
CA GLU A 178 -10.01 -20.62 -4.10
C GLU A 178 -8.58 -20.86 -3.62
N ARG A 179 -8.39 -21.76 -2.65
CA ARG A 179 -7.08 -22.18 -2.19
C ARG A 179 -6.20 -22.76 -3.31
N ARG A 180 -6.74 -23.63 -4.16
CA ARG A 180 -5.99 -24.18 -5.30
C ARG A 180 -5.61 -23.10 -6.32
N ALA A 181 -6.50 -22.17 -6.60
CA ALA A 181 -6.21 -21.04 -7.48
C ALA A 181 -5.09 -20.15 -6.91
N TYR A 182 -5.11 -19.90 -5.59
CA TYR A 182 -4.06 -19.19 -4.89
C TYR A 182 -2.71 -19.92 -4.94
N GLU A 183 -2.68 -21.22 -4.62
CA GLU A 183 -1.47 -22.06 -4.66
C GLU A 183 -0.85 -22.12 -6.06
N GLN A 184 -1.67 -22.14 -7.12
CA GLN A 184 -1.20 -22.09 -8.50
C GLN A 184 -0.57 -20.73 -8.85
N ARG A 185 -1.15 -19.61 -8.38
CA ARG A 185 -0.58 -18.27 -8.55
C ARG A 185 0.75 -18.14 -7.83
N GLU A 186 0.82 -18.55 -6.57
CA GLU A 186 2.06 -18.56 -5.78
C GLU A 186 3.18 -19.37 -6.45
N LYS A 187 2.83 -20.53 -7.01
CA LYS A 187 3.77 -21.35 -7.75
C LYS A 187 4.28 -20.63 -8.99
N ALA A 188 3.40 -20.03 -9.78
CA ALA A 188 3.78 -19.27 -10.97
C ALA A 188 4.71 -18.09 -10.64
N ILE A 189 4.48 -17.40 -9.51
CA ILE A 189 5.36 -16.32 -9.02
C ILE A 189 6.73 -16.86 -8.65
N ARG A 190 6.82 -17.97 -7.90
CA ARG A 190 8.09 -18.59 -7.50
C ARG A 190 8.88 -19.15 -8.68
N ASP A 191 8.21 -19.68 -9.70
CA ASP A 191 8.86 -20.23 -10.89
C ASP A 191 9.38 -19.13 -11.83
N TYR A 192 8.93 -17.88 -11.66
CA TYR A 192 9.32 -16.73 -12.47
C TYR A 192 10.59 -16.00 -11.92
N TYR A 193 10.88 -16.09 -10.62
CA TYR A 193 12.03 -15.45 -9.94
C TYR A 193 13.10 -16.47 -9.56
#